data_c478ead4e22f71fb0347e75e3f422af9
#
_entry.id   c478ead4e22f71fb0347e75e3f422af9
#
_cell.length_a   1.000
_cell.length_b   1.000
_cell.length_c   1.000
_cell.angle_alpha   90.00
_cell.angle_beta   90.00
_cell.angle_gamma   90.00
#
_symmetry.space_group_name_H-M   'P 1'
#
loop_
_entity.id
_entity.type
_entity.pdbx_description
1 polymer ?
#
loop_
_entity_poly.entity_id
_entity_poly.type
_entity_poly.pdbx_seq_one_letter_code
_entity_poly.pdbx_strand_id
1 'polypeptide(L)'
;QESGKETVVFPMSDSGRWNLACKLALKNGETVEKTLLIPAGIKTGQALEMSVDFANYEVDGTCRLIYRYTVYGMSKWTSHTVDIPLKEEAPVKEENRYYKVSVLQKDGTWKEVDVHYALCSDAPGHHGSIWNDWNNSKRLRDTMSFVNFTHDFDAPVKIRVQKKKSFGSVKIRPSMYGITPVNVGDNTIEFTLPQWEKRKVSVEFDGDRFYNLMILPNRPDPDRPDPDNLPAGMKYYGPGEHNPERITLKEGETLYIDEGAVVYGKVAVSGSHVTITGRGILSGAKLAHTGETYAHGALLIETNANRLSNRGYFTISGITVVDSPNWTLSVYNTDHVMIDNINILCWILNGDGIDLCSVTDATIQDCFIRTYDDCITLKVNSLSVTATRDIRIKNNLIWADYARGIVIGPESGTNTRAGISDCTIED
;
A
#
# COMPACT_ATOMS: atom_id res chain seq x y z
N GLN A 1 2.14 -18.75 14.17
CA GLN A 1 3.05 -18.25 15.21
C GLN A 1 2.25 -17.85 16.41
N GLU A 2 2.47 -18.47 17.53
CA GLU A 2 2.17 -17.84 18.80
C GLU A 2 3.29 -16.81 19.05
N SER A 3 3.17 -15.62 18.48
CA SER A 3 3.87 -14.45 18.98
C SER A 3 3.57 -14.41 20.47
N GLY A 4 4.59 -14.27 21.35
CA GLY A 4 4.46 -14.35 22.78
C GLY A 4 3.21 -13.63 23.29
N LYS A 5 2.12 -14.37 23.45
CA LYS A 5 0.90 -13.89 24.08
C LYS A 5 1.12 -13.96 25.57
N GLU A 6 1.33 -12.84 26.20
CA GLU A 6 1.27 -12.76 27.64
C GLU A 6 -0.07 -12.19 28.07
N THR A 7 -0.76 -12.92 28.94
CA THR A 7 -2.00 -12.45 29.55
C THR A 7 -1.65 -11.56 30.72
N VAL A 8 -1.84 -10.25 30.56
CA VAL A 8 -1.63 -9.29 31.64
C VAL A 8 -2.96 -9.04 32.34
N VAL A 9 -3.03 -9.39 33.62
CA VAL A 9 -4.20 -9.10 34.45
C VAL A 9 -4.02 -7.70 35.04
N PHE A 10 -4.87 -6.76 34.63
CA PHE A 10 -4.86 -5.41 35.16
C PHE A 10 -5.82 -5.30 36.38
N PRO A 11 -5.32 -4.90 37.56
CA PRO A 11 -6.18 -4.49 38.66
C PRO A 11 -6.75 -3.10 38.35
N MET A 12 -7.90 -3.03 37.71
CA MET A 12 -8.53 -1.76 37.36
C MET A 12 -9.56 -1.32 38.42
N SER A 13 -9.51 -0.04 38.80
CA SER A 13 -10.68 0.69 39.25
C SER A 13 -11.34 1.36 38.06
N ASP A 14 -12.66 1.44 37.96
CA ASP A 14 -13.44 1.96 36.83
C ASP A 14 -13.13 3.42 36.42
N SER A 15 -12.24 4.08 37.12
CA SER A 15 -11.87 5.48 36.99
C SER A 15 -10.40 5.73 36.63
N GLY A 16 -9.65 4.72 36.18
CA GLY A 16 -8.21 4.84 35.89
C GLY A 16 -7.91 5.23 34.43
N ARG A 17 -6.81 5.93 34.22
CA ARG A 17 -6.18 6.10 32.91
C ARG A 17 -4.98 5.17 32.80
N TRP A 18 -4.89 4.50 31.65
CA TRP A 18 -3.83 3.54 31.37
C TRP A 18 -2.98 4.02 30.20
N ASN A 19 -1.69 3.85 30.32
CA ASN A 19 -0.75 4.05 29.22
C ASN A 19 0.14 2.81 29.15
N LEU A 20 0.15 2.17 28.01
CA LEU A 20 0.91 0.97 27.77
C LEU A 20 1.92 1.23 26.66
N ALA A 21 3.19 0.98 26.94
CA ALA A 21 4.27 1.09 25.99
C ALA A 21 5.09 -0.19 25.98
N CYS A 22 5.53 -0.60 24.80
CA CYS A 22 6.44 -1.70 24.61
C CYS A 22 7.81 -1.17 24.18
N LYS A 23 8.88 -1.59 24.88
CA LYS A 23 10.27 -1.31 24.49
C LYS A 23 10.91 -2.58 23.95
N LEU A 24 11.43 -2.47 22.73
CA LEU A 24 12.18 -3.51 22.05
C LEU A 24 13.66 -3.16 22.05
N ALA A 25 14.51 -4.07 22.54
CA ALA A 25 15.95 -3.98 22.31
C ALA A 25 16.25 -4.62 20.94
N LEU A 26 16.92 -3.89 20.08
CA LEU A 26 17.33 -4.37 18.75
C LEU A 26 18.73 -4.98 18.81
N LYS A 27 19.04 -5.89 17.89
CA LYS A 27 20.38 -6.52 17.76
C LYS A 27 21.50 -5.50 17.53
N ASN A 28 21.19 -4.35 16.96
CA ASN A 28 22.12 -3.24 16.76
C ASN A 28 22.37 -2.40 18.03
N GLY A 29 21.73 -2.73 19.15
CA GLY A 29 21.86 -2.00 20.42
C GLY A 29 20.91 -0.81 20.56
N GLU A 30 20.09 -0.50 19.59
CA GLU A 30 19.06 0.53 19.68
C GLU A 30 17.82 0.02 20.42
N THR A 31 16.97 0.95 20.86
CA THR A 31 15.71 0.63 21.52
C THR A 31 14.58 1.31 20.79
N VAL A 32 13.55 0.55 20.43
CA VAL A 32 12.30 1.07 19.84
C VAL A 32 11.21 1.04 20.90
N GLU A 33 10.50 2.15 21.09
CA GLU A 33 9.35 2.24 21.97
C GLU A 33 8.06 2.41 21.14
N LYS A 34 7.09 1.53 21.39
CA LYS A 34 5.75 1.60 20.79
C LYS A 34 4.70 1.81 21.86
N THR A 35 3.85 2.79 21.70
CA THR A 35 2.66 2.97 22.53
C THR A 35 1.56 2.03 22.03
N LEU A 36 0.98 1.25 22.93
CA LEU A 36 -0.09 0.33 22.63
C LEU A 36 -1.42 0.95 23.08
N LEU A 37 -2.42 0.92 22.19
CA LEU A 37 -3.75 1.43 22.49
C LEU A 37 -4.52 0.41 23.33
N ILE A 38 -5.01 0.84 24.49
CA ILE A 38 -5.87 0.03 25.34
C ILE A 38 -7.31 0.19 24.86
N PRO A 39 -8.04 -0.90 24.58
CA PRO A 39 -9.44 -0.83 24.22
C PRO A 39 -10.28 -0.12 25.29
N ALA A 40 -11.17 0.77 24.90
CA ALA A 40 -12.10 1.40 25.82
C ALA A 40 -13.04 0.35 26.45
N GLY A 41 -13.37 0.50 27.72
CA GLY A 41 -14.35 -0.34 28.41
C GLY A 41 -13.82 -1.58 29.11
N ILE A 42 -12.51 -1.69 29.33
CA ILE A 42 -11.94 -2.76 30.16
C ILE A 42 -12.38 -2.58 31.63
N LYS A 43 -12.93 -3.62 32.20
CA LYS A 43 -13.44 -3.63 33.60
C LYS A 43 -12.41 -4.22 34.56
N THR A 44 -12.53 -3.85 35.83
CA THR A 44 -11.72 -4.42 36.92
C THR A 44 -11.75 -5.96 36.90
N GLY A 45 -10.57 -6.59 36.98
CA GLY A 45 -10.43 -8.04 36.97
C GLY A 45 -10.55 -8.69 35.57
N GLN A 46 -10.71 -7.91 34.52
CA GLN A 46 -10.71 -8.42 33.13
C GLN A 46 -9.27 -8.68 32.69
N ALA A 47 -9.01 -9.87 32.13
CA ALA A 47 -7.75 -10.17 31.50
C ALA A 47 -7.69 -9.44 30.13
N LEU A 48 -6.61 -8.72 29.87
CA LEU A 48 -6.33 -8.12 28.57
C LEU A 48 -5.27 -8.96 27.86
N GLU A 49 -5.68 -9.66 26.82
CA GLU A 49 -4.72 -10.31 25.92
C GLU A 49 -4.22 -9.28 24.90
N MET A 50 -2.92 -9.08 24.88
CA MET A 50 -2.27 -8.21 23.93
C MET A 50 -1.22 -9.00 23.15
N SER A 51 -1.28 -8.91 21.82
CA SER A 51 -0.23 -9.38 20.94
C SER A 51 0.55 -8.19 20.41
N VAL A 52 1.87 -8.22 20.54
CA VAL A 52 2.76 -7.24 19.94
C VAL A 52 3.47 -7.94 18.80
N ASP A 53 3.32 -7.42 17.58
CA ASP A 53 3.98 -7.96 16.41
C ASP A 53 5.41 -7.41 16.30
N PHE A 54 6.37 -8.31 16.34
CA PHE A 54 7.80 -8.02 16.26
C PHE A 54 8.43 -8.47 14.95
N ALA A 55 7.64 -8.93 13.97
CA ALA A 55 8.13 -9.49 12.72
C ALA A 55 9.05 -8.54 11.93
N ASN A 56 9.03 -7.25 12.27
CA ASN A 56 9.72 -6.20 11.53
C ASN A 56 11.00 -5.70 12.21
N TYR A 57 11.43 -6.34 13.28
CA TYR A 57 12.61 -5.91 14.03
C TYR A 57 13.54 -7.09 14.26
N GLU A 58 14.82 -6.90 14.01
CA GLU A 58 15.85 -7.79 14.50
C GLU A 58 16.02 -7.55 16.00
N VAL A 59 15.25 -8.29 16.81
CA VAL A 59 15.23 -8.13 18.26
C VAL A 59 16.23 -9.04 18.95
N ASP A 60 16.73 -8.59 20.09
CA ASP A 60 17.70 -9.34 20.93
C ASP A 60 16.98 -10.34 21.87
N GLY A 61 16.07 -11.14 21.32
CA GLY A 61 15.42 -12.25 22.04
C GLY A 61 14.52 -11.88 23.22
N THR A 62 14.40 -10.59 23.58
CA THR A 62 13.60 -10.13 24.72
C THR A 62 12.85 -8.86 24.43
N CYS A 63 11.55 -8.84 24.71
CA CYS A 63 10.73 -7.63 24.70
C CYS A 63 10.46 -7.19 26.14
N ARG A 64 10.67 -5.93 26.42
CA ARG A 64 10.34 -5.31 27.70
C ARG A 64 9.01 -4.57 27.58
N LEU A 65 7.97 -5.11 28.21
CA LEU A 65 6.68 -4.47 28.33
C LEU A 65 6.66 -3.52 29.54
N ILE A 66 6.38 -2.23 29.30
CA ILE A 66 6.24 -1.22 30.35
C ILE A 66 4.80 -0.75 30.34
N TYR A 67 4.09 -0.95 31.44
CA TYR A 67 2.75 -0.39 31.59
C TYR A 67 2.69 0.57 32.75
N ARG A 68 1.97 1.67 32.54
CA ARG A 68 1.76 2.71 33.55
C ARG A 68 0.27 2.94 33.73
N TYR A 69 -0.15 3.10 34.96
CA TYR A 69 -1.51 3.50 35.24
C TYR A 69 -1.56 4.61 36.30
N THR A 70 -2.59 5.42 36.24
CA THR A 70 -2.93 6.40 37.25
C THR A 70 -4.42 6.32 37.55
N VAL A 71 -4.78 6.50 38.82
CA VAL A 71 -6.18 6.58 39.25
C VAL A 71 -6.69 8.00 38.96
N TYR A 72 -7.95 8.13 38.53
CA TYR A 72 -8.55 9.42 38.21
C TYR A 72 -8.40 10.40 39.39
N GLY A 73 -7.86 11.60 39.11
CA GLY A 73 -7.59 12.64 40.11
C GLY A 73 -6.23 12.54 40.81
N MET A 74 -5.41 11.52 40.50
CA MET A 74 -4.04 11.44 41.04
C MET A 74 -3.02 11.83 39.95
N SER A 75 -2.01 12.62 40.33
CA SER A 75 -0.91 13.02 39.46
C SER A 75 0.22 11.97 39.37
N LYS A 76 0.20 10.95 40.22
CA LYS A 76 1.27 9.95 40.31
C LYS A 76 0.94 8.72 39.47
N TRP A 77 1.87 8.37 38.60
CA TRP A 77 1.80 7.15 37.80
C TRP A 77 2.51 5.99 38.50
N THR A 78 1.88 4.83 38.49
CA THR A 78 2.54 3.56 38.88
C THR A 78 3.04 2.88 37.62
N SER A 79 4.31 2.44 37.65
CA SER A 79 5.00 1.80 36.50
C SER A 79 5.34 0.37 36.84
N HIS A 80 5.05 -0.55 35.92
CA HIS A 80 5.44 -1.94 36.00
C HIS A 80 6.20 -2.34 34.74
N THR A 81 7.11 -3.28 34.87
CA THR A 81 7.91 -3.79 33.77
C THR A 81 7.87 -5.32 33.78
N VAL A 82 7.65 -5.90 32.62
CA VAL A 82 7.67 -7.36 32.40
C VAL A 82 8.56 -7.64 31.19
N ASP A 83 9.53 -8.55 31.34
CA ASP A 83 10.36 -9.00 30.25
C ASP A 83 9.77 -10.28 29.62
N ILE A 84 9.45 -10.22 28.35
CA ILE A 84 8.85 -11.30 27.58
C ILE A 84 9.90 -11.91 26.69
N PRO A 85 10.28 -13.19 26.86
CA PRO A 85 11.20 -13.86 25.95
C PRO A 85 10.54 -14.02 24.57
N LEU A 86 11.24 -13.57 23.53
CA LEU A 86 10.78 -13.69 22.14
C LEU A 86 11.39 -14.97 21.56
N LYS A 87 10.53 -15.84 21.03
CA LYS A 87 11.00 -16.95 20.19
C LYS A 87 11.25 -16.45 18.78
N GLU A 88 12.49 -16.53 18.33
CA GLU A 88 12.82 -16.40 16.92
C GLU A 88 12.20 -17.60 16.17
N GLU A 89 11.04 -17.41 15.59
CA GLU A 89 10.59 -18.28 14.50
C GLU A 89 10.82 -17.52 13.20
N ALA A 90 11.61 -18.14 12.31
CA ALA A 90 11.73 -17.64 10.94
C ALA A 90 10.33 -17.38 10.36
N PRO A 91 10.09 -16.27 9.66
CA PRO A 91 8.79 -16.01 9.05
C PRO A 91 8.48 -17.19 8.11
N VAL A 92 7.46 -17.95 8.48
CA VAL A 92 6.91 -18.98 7.57
C VAL A 92 6.30 -18.18 6.42
N LYS A 93 6.94 -18.22 5.24
CA LYS A 93 6.29 -17.78 4.01
C LYS A 93 4.99 -18.58 3.96
N GLU A 94 3.84 -17.92 4.15
CA GLU A 94 2.57 -18.56 3.88
C GLU A 94 2.60 -18.97 2.41
N GLU A 95 2.69 -20.29 2.16
CA GLU A 95 2.62 -20.84 0.81
C GLU A 95 1.36 -20.30 0.14
N ASN A 96 1.52 -19.78 -1.08
CA ASN A 96 0.50 -19.27 -2.01
C ASN A 96 -0.95 -19.66 -1.62
N ARG A 97 -1.64 -18.78 -0.86
CA ARG A 97 -2.93 -19.11 -0.21
C ARG A 97 -4.02 -19.48 -1.20
N TYR A 98 -4.06 -18.78 -2.33
CA TYR A 98 -5.16 -18.92 -3.28
C TYR A 98 -4.70 -19.37 -4.66
N TYR A 99 -3.55 -18.91 -5.09
CA TYR A 99 -3.04 -19.08 -6.44
C TYR A 99 -1.56 -19.45 -6.46
N LYS A 100 -1.19 -20.21 -7.48
CA LYS A 100 0.19 -20.40 -7.92
C LYS A 100 0.27 -19.88 -9.35
N VAL A 101 1.25 -19.05 -9.64
CA VAL A 101 1.39 -18.39 -10.95
C VAL A 101 2.76 -18.72 -11.53
N SER A 102 2.78 -19.04 -12.81
CA SER A 102 4.03 -19.27 -13.55
C SER A 102 4.01 -18.56 -14.88
N VAL A 103 5.17 -18.11 -15.32
CA VAL A 103 5.41 -17.40 -16.57
C VAL A 103 6.29 -18.27 -17.47
N LEU A 104 5.86 -18.48 -18.71
CA LEU A 104 6.65 -19.23 -19.70
C LEU A 104 7.87 -18.41 -20.14
N GLN A 105 9.05 -18.98 -19.96
CA GLN A 105 10.31 -18.38 -20.35
C GLN A 105 10.64 -18.64 -21.82
N LYS A 106 11.60 -17.89 -22.38
CA LYS A 106 12.06 -18.06 -23.77
C LYS A 106 12.64 -19.45 -24.07
N ASP A 107 13.20 -20.10 -23.08
CA ASP A 107 13.75 -21.46 -23.17
C ASP A 107 12.68 -22.57 -23.09
N GLY A 108 11.41 -22.19 -22.96
CA GLY A 108 10.29 -23.12 -22.82
C GLY A 108 10.04 -23.62 -21.39
N THR A 109 10.79 -23.17 -20.41
CA THR A 109 10.56 -23.52 -19.00
C THR A 109 9.51 -22.63 -18.36
N TRP A 110 8.82 -23.15 -17.34
CA TRP A 110 7.88 -22.38 -16.52
C TRP A 110 8.60 -21.88 -15.26
N LYS A 111 8.70 -20.55 -15.12
CA LYS A 111 9.21 -19.91 -13.92
C LYS A 111 8.05 -19.50 -13.02
N GLU A 112 8.03 -20.00 -11.79
CA GLU A 112 7.08 -19.54 -10.77
C GLU A 112 7.41 -18.11 -10.35
N VAL A 113 6.36 -17.31 -10.11
CA VAL A 113 6.47 -15.92 -9.62
C VAL A 113 5.74 -15.79 -8.29
N ASP A 114 6.27 -14.94 -7.42
CA ASP A 114 5.70 -14.73 -6.09
C ASP A 114 4.31 -14.10 -6.19
N VAL A 115 3.35 -14.67 -5.46
CA VAL A 115 2.01 -14.12 -5.32
C VAL A 115 1.96 -13.31 -4.04
N HIS A 116 1.68 -12.02 -4.20
CA HIS A 116 1.49 -11.08 -3.12
C HIS A 116 -0.01 -10.88 -2.83
N TYR A 117 -0.30 -10.26 -1.70
CA TYR A 117 -1.66 -10.02 -1.26
C TYR A 117 -1.84 -8.55 -0.91
N ALA A 118 -3.00 -8.00 -1.27
CA ALA A 118 -3.45 -6.68 -0.87
C ALA A 118 -4.71 -6.81 -0.01
N LEU A 119 -4.90 -5.87 0.89
CA LEU A 119 -6.07 -5.80 1.74
C LEU A 119 -7.34 -5.57 0.92
N CYS A 120 -8.38 -6.32 1.22
CA CYS A 120 -9.69 -6.18 0.64
C CYS A 120 -10.76 -6.58 1.67
N SER A 121 -12.02 -6.27 1.42
CA SER A 121 -13.10 -6.73 2.29
C SER A 121 -13.32 -8.25 2.13
N ASP A 122 -13.60 -8.93 3.23
CA ASP A 122 -14.01 -10.33 3.22
C ASP A 122 -15.54 -10.53 3.06
N ALA A 123 -16.30 -9.44 3.00
CA ALA A 123 -17.75 -9.47 2.92
C ALA A 123 -18.26 -8.83 1.62
N PRO A 124 -18.49 -9.61 0.55
CA PRO A 124 -19.13 -9.12 -0.65
C PRO A 124 -20.54 -8.61 -0.31
N GLY A 125 -20.84 -7.38 -0.69
CA GLY A 125 -22.16 -6.76 -0.50
C GLY A 125 -22.31 -5.83 0.70
N HIS A 126 -21.30 -5.62 1.51
CA HIS A 126 -21.30 -4.55 2.52
C HIS A 126 -21.05 -3.16 1.89
N HIS A 127 -21.86 -2.83 0.90
CA HIS A 127 -21.96 -1.47 0.34
C HIS A 127 -22.96 -0.60 1.11
N GLY A 128 -23.41 -1.06 2.27
CA GLY A 128 -24.31 -0.35 3.14
C GLY A 128 -23.55 0.74 3.90
N SER A 129 -23.76 1.99 3.47
CA SER A 129 -23.41 3.18 4.25
C SER A 129 -21.99 3.21 4.79
N ILE A 130 -21.02 3.44 3.91
CA ILE A 130 -19.61 3.74 4.29
C ILE A 130 -19.51 4.82 5.36
N TRP A 131 -20.38 5.79 5.35
CA TRP A 131 -20.42 6.89 6.31
C TRP A 131 -20.67 6.46 7.75
N ASN A 132 -21.24 5.26 7.96
CA ASN A 132 -21.49 4.72 9.29
C ASN A 132 -20.50 3.63 9.71
N ASP A 133 -19.62 3.19 8.83
CA ASP A 133 -18.71 2.05 9.12
C ASP A 133 -17.22 2.46 9.01
N TRP A 134 -16.85 3.50 9.74
CA TRP A 134 -15.45 3.88 9.97
C TRP A 134 -14.60 2.75 10.57
N ASN A 135 -15.25 1.65 10.98
CA ASN A 135 -14.63 0.42 11.45
C ASN A 135 -14.34 -0.59 10.32
N ASN A 136 -14.40 -0.21 9.06
CA ASN A 136 -14.11 -1.12 7.94
C ASN A 136 -12.70 -1.71 7.99
N SER A 137 -11.75 -1.02 8.60
CA SER A 137 -10.41 -1.54 8.83
C SER A 137 -10.39 -2.88 9.59
N LYS A 138 -11.38 -3.16 10.44
CA LYS A 138 -11.50 -4.44 11.16
C LYS A 138 -11.95 -5.60 10.28
N ARG A 139 -12.45 -5.32 9.08
CA ARG A 139 -12.92 -6.31 8.09
C ARG A 139 -11.98 -6.48 6.91
N LEU A 140 -10.89 -5.73 6.88
CA LEU A 140 -9.88 -5.89 5.85
C LEU A 140 -9.16 -7.22 6.06
N ARG A 141 -8.99 -7.93 4.96
CA ARG A 141 -8.23 -9.19 4.86
C ARG A 141 -7.37 -9.11 3.62
N ASP A 142 -6.22 -9.72 3.64
CA ASP A 142 -5.34 -9.87 2.49
C ASP A 142 -5.89 -10.96 1.54
N THR A 143 -6.95 -10.59 0.83
CA THR A 143 -7.69 -11.49 -0.06
C THR A 143 -7.45 -11.23 -1.53
N MET A 144 -7.15 -9.98 -1.91
CA MET A 144 -6.82 -9.64 -3.28
C MET A 144 -5.39 -10.09 -3.59
N SER A 145 -5.26 -11.05 -4.49
CA SER A 145 -3.95 -11.57 -4.90
C SER A 145 -3.40 -10.78 -6.08
N PHE A 146 -2.08 -10.59 -6.12
CA PHE A 146 -1.43 -10.02 -7.29
C PHE A 146 -0.03 -10.59 -7.50
N VAL A 147 0.43 -10.56 -8.75
CA VAL A 147 1.81 -10.83 -9.10
C VAL A 147 2.42 -9.60 -9.76
N ASN A 148 3.62 -9.25 -9.31
CA ASN A 148 4.43 -8.17 -9.84
C ASN A 148 5.77 -8.78 -10.28
N PHE A 149 6.04 -8.79 -11.58
CA PHE A 149 7.24 -9.43 -12.12
C PHE A 149 7.71 -8.71 -13.38
N THR A 150 8.98 -8.83 -13.70
CA THR A 150 9.54 -8.34 -14.95
C THR A 150 9.71 -9.47 -15.97
N HIS A 151 9.59 -9.11 -17.23
CA HIS A 151 9.80 -10.04 -18.35
C HIS A 151 10.32 -9.24 -19.58
N ASP A 152 11.11 -9.87 -20.41
CA ASP A 152 11.56 -9.31 -21.70
C ASP A 152 10.43 -9.45 -22.74
N PHE A 153 9.79 -8.32 -23.05
CA PHE A 153 8.45 -8.27 -23.62
C PHE A 153 8.32 -8.06 -25.13
N ASP A 154 9.30 -8.30 -25.89
CA ASP A 154 9.16 -8.19 -27.36
C ASP A 154 8.24 -9.26 -27.97
N ALA A 155 7.83 -10.26 -27.18
CA ALA A 155 6.94 -11.33 -27.59
C ALA A 155 5.72 -11.45 -26.64
N PRO A 156 4.60 -12.04 -27.09
CA PRO A 156 3.49 -12.40 -26.20
C PRO A 156 3.96 -13.30 -25.05
N VAL A 157 3.41 -13.08 -23.85
CA VAL A 157 3.80 -13.79 -22.64
C VAL A 157 2.71 -14.78 -22.24
N LYS A 158 3.06 -16.06 -22.12
CA LYS A 158 2.11 -17.09 -21.67
C LYS A 158 2.18 -17.23 -20.15
N ILE A 159 1.00 -17.16 -19.53
CA ILE A 159 0.81 -17.24 -18.08
C ILE A 159 0.05 -18.52 -17.76
N ARG A 160 0.47 -19.19 -16.69
CA ARG A 160 -0.25 -20.31 -16.07
C ARG A 160 -0.68 -19.92 -14.68
N VAL A 161 -1.95 -20.14 -14.36
CA VAL A 161 -2.54 -19.89 -13.05
C VAL A 161 -3.19 -21.15 -12.54
N GLN A 162 -2.72 -21.66 -11.42
CA GLN A 162 -3.35 -22.73 -10.68
C GLN A 162 -4.08 -22.15 -9.47
N LYS A 163 -5.39 -22.40 -9.35
CA LYS A 163 -6.20 -22.03 -8.19
C LYS A 163 -6.24 -23.18 -7.20
N LYS A 164 -6.07 -22.94 -5.90
CA LYS A 164 -6.10 -24.00 -4.86
C LYS A 164 -7.46 -24.69 -4.75
N LYS A 165 -8.54 -23.97 -5.00
CA LYS A 165 -9.90 -24.53 -4.98
C LYS A 165 -10.43 -24.69 -6.39
N SER A 166 -11.32 -25.67 -6.58
CA SER A 166 -12.04 -25.84 -7.84
C SER A 166 -12.84 -24.59 -8.21
N PHE A 167 -13.07 -24.40 -9.49
CA PHE A 167 -13.87 -23.31 -10.04
C PHE A 167 -14.75 -23.80 -11.19
N GLY A 168 -15.88 -23.13 -11.39
CA GLY A 168 -16.83 -23.40 -12.47
C GLY A 168 -16.63 -22.52 -13.70
N SER A 169 -16.13 -21.29 -13.48
CA SER A 169 -15.93 -20.33 -14.57
C SER A 169 -14.72 -19.46 -14.31
N VAL A 170 -14.18 -18.86 -15.39
CA VAL A 170 -13.09 -17.88 -15.31
C VAL A 170 -13.26 -16.79 -16.34
N LYS A 171 -12.95 -15.56 -15.96
CA LYS A 171 -12.98 -14.39 -16.84
C LYS A 171 -11.74 -13.56 -16.66
N ILE A 172 -11.15 -13.11 -17.76
CA ILE A 172 -10.01 -12.18 -17.76
C ILE A 172 -10.52 -10.79 -18.16
N ARG A 173 -10.14 -9.77 -17.38
CA ARG A 173 -10.49 -8.37 -17.64
C ARG A 173 -9.24 -7.51 -17.81
N PRO A 174 -9.30 -6.44 -18.61
CA PRO A 174 -10.47 -5.93 -19.36
C PRO A 174 -10.94 -6.91 -20.46
N SER A 175 -12.25 -7.10 -20.57
CA SER A 175 -12.82 -8.02 -21.57
C SER A 175 -12.52 -7.59 -23.03
N MET A 176 -12.29 -6.30 -23.24
CA MET A 176 -11.92 -5.72 -24.54
C MET A 176 -10.57 -6.20 -25.07
N TYR A 177 -9.70 -6.73 -24.19
CA TYR A 177 -8.41 -7.30 -24.64
C TYR A 177 -8.57 -8.64 -25.37
N GLY A 178 -9.76 -9.26 -25.29
CA GLY A 178 -10.05 -10.52 -25.99
C GLY A 178 -9.23 -11.72 -25.52
N ILE A 179 -8.68 -11.67 -24.33
CA ILE A 179 -7.86 -12.75 -23.76
C ILE A 179 -8.78 -13.89 -23.33
N THR A 180 -8.57 -15.06 -23.92
CA THR A 180 -9.35 -16.26 -23.60
C THR A 180 -8.50 -17.26 -22.83
N PRO A 181 -8.87 -17.59 -21.58
CA PRO A 181 -8.18 -18.62 -20.81
C PRO A 181 -8.55 -20.01 -21.30
N VAL A 182 -7.58 -20.93 -21.29
CA VAL A 182 -7.76 -22.36 -21.60
C VAL A 182 -7.60 -23.15 -20.31
N ASN A 183 -8.59 -23.94 -19.95
CA ASN A 183 -8.48 -24.89 -18.83
C ASN A 183 -7.59 -26.08 -19.24
N VAL A 184 -6.53 -26.32 -18.49
CA VAL A 184 -5.55 -27.38 -18.74
C VAL A 184 -5.60 -28.51 -17.70
N GLY A 185 -6.64 -28.53 -16.86
CA GLY A 185 -6.84 -29.52 -15.80
C GLY A 185 -6.29 -29.05 -14.44
N ASP A 186 -6.55 -29.83 -13.39
CA ASP A 186 -6.05 -29.62 -12.02
C ASP A 186 -6.24 -28.20 -11.50
N ASN A 187 -7.43 -27.62 -11.72
CA ASN A 187 -7.75 -26.24 -11.38
C ASN A 187 -6.79 -25.20 -11.99
N THR A 188 -6.23 -25.51 -13.15
CA THR A 188 -5.21 -24.72 -13.82
C THR A 188 -5.72 -24.17 -15.15
N ILE A 189 -5.46 -22.89 -15.38
CA ILE A 189 -5.69 -22.24 -16.66
C ILE A 189 -4.39 -21.71 -17.25
N GLU A 190 -4.36 -21.61 -18.56
CA GLU A 190 -3.32 -20.91 -19.32
C GLU A 190 -3.95 -19.86 -20.21
N PHE A 191 -3.27 -18.74 -20.36
CA PHE A 191 -3.63 -17.69 -21.31
C PHE A 191 -2.39 -16.91 -21.75
N THR A 192 -2.55 -16.12 -22.80
CA THR A 192 -1.46 -15.33 -23.36
C THR A 192 -1.76 -13.86 -23.19
N LEU A 193 -0.86 -13.13 -22.58
CA LEU A 193 -0.84 -11.69 -22.56
C LEU A 193 -0.31 -11.20 -23.91
N PRO A 194 -1.06 -10.36 -24.63
CA PRO A 194 -0.66 -9.93 -25.98
C PRO A 194 0.44 -8.86 -25.94
N GLN A 195 0.23 -7.76 -26.60
CA GLN A 195 1.13 -6.61 -26.64
C GLN A 195 1.21 -5.92 -25.28
N TRP A 196 2.25 -5.15 -25.08
CA TRP A 196 2.57 -4.47 -23.83
C TRP A 196 1.40 -3.67 -23.24
N GLU A 197 0.70 -2.90 -24.05
CA GLU A 197 -0.39 -2.01 -23.65
C GLU A 197 -1.61 -2.76 -23.09
N LYS A 198 -1.68 -4.08 -23.27
CA LYS A 198 -2.79 -4.94 -22.86
C LYS A 198 -2.38 -6.03 -21.86
N ARG A 199 -1.41 -5.78 -21.00
CA ARG A 199 -0.85 -6.84 -20.15
C ARG A 199 -1.29 -6.79 -18.70
N LYS A 200 -1.74 -5.65 -18.19
CA LYS A 200 -2.29 -5.56 -16.84
C LYS A 200 -3.70 -6.09 -16.85
N VAL A 201 -3.93 -7.22 -16.17
CA VAL A 201 -5.22 -7.90 -16.22
C VAL A 201 -5.65 -8.44 -14.85
N SER A 202 -6.96 -8.59 -14.68
CA SER A 202 -7.58 -9.30 -13.57
C SER A 202 -8.06 -10.67 -14.05
N VAL A 203 -7.78 -11.71 -13.28
CA VAL A 203 -8.32 -13.06 -13.46
C VAL A 203 -9.36 -13.32 -12.39
N GLU A 204 -10.62 -13.43 -12.80
CA GLU A 204 -11.78 -13.61 -11.93
C GLU A 204 -12.32 -15.03 -12.09
N PHE A 205 -12.34 -15.80 -11.02
CA PHE A 205 -12.94 -17.12 -10.96
C PHE A 205 -14.33 -17.02 -10.33
N ASP A 206 -15.33 -17.63 -10.96
CA ASP A 206 -16.72 -17.70 -10.50
C ASP A 206 -17.38 -16.34 -10.27
N GLY A 207 -16.87 -15.31 -10.96
CA GLY A 207 -17.36 -13.94 -10.84
C GLY A 207 -16.95 -13.22 -9.53
N ASP A 208 -16.08 -13.83 -8.75
CA ASP A 208 -15.58 -13.24 -7.51
C ASP A 208 -14.50 -12.19 -7.82
N ARG A 209 -14.78 -10.94 -7.46
CA ARG A 209 -13.87 -9.81 -7.65
C ARG A 209 -13.05 -9.46 -6.41
N PHE A 210 -13.31 -10.09 -5.27
CA PHE A 210 -12.62 -9.83 -4.01
C PHE A 210 -11.45 -10.78 -3.79
N TYR A 211 -11.62 -12.04 -4.21
CA TYR A 211 -10.57 -13.07 -4.21
C TYR A 211 -10.00 -13.29 -5.61
N ASN A 212 -9.89 -12.24 -6.38
CA ASN A 212 -9.34 -12.33 -7.73
C ASN A 212 -7.82 -12.20 -7.74
N LEU A 213 -7.22 -12.43 -8.90
CA LEU A 213 -5.78 -12.34 -9.12
C LEU A 213 -5.47 -11.24 -10.14
N MET A 214 -4.66 -10.27 -9.73
CA MET A 214 -4.11 -9.26 -10.64
C MET A 214 -2.78 -9.73 -11.21
N ILE A 215 -2.63 -9.67 -12.52
CA ILE A 215 -1.37 -9.92 -13.23
C ILE A 215 -0.82 -8.56 -13.65
N LEU A 216 0.27 -8.14 -13.03
CA LEU A 216 0.86 -6.81 -13.16
C LEU A 216 2.32 -6.91 -13.63
N PRO A 217 2.56 -7.28 -14.90
CA PRO A 217 3.90 -7.41 -15.42
C PRO A 217 4.53 -6.05 -15.68
N ASN A 218 5.84 -5.98 -15.52
CA ASN A 218 6.66 -4.82 -15.83
C ASN A 218 7.68 -5.11 -16.95
N ARG A 219 8.11 -4.08 -17.65
CA ARG A 219 9.33 -4.15 -18.46
C ARG A 219 10.55 -4.16 -17.55
N PRO A 220 11.63 -4.86 -17.93
CA PRO A 220 12.91 -4.66 -17.29
C PRO A 220 13.24 -3.17 -17.22
N ASP A 221 13.81 -2.75 -16.11
CA ASP A 221 14.21 -1.36 -15.95
C ASP A 221 15.57 -1.15 -16.63
N PRO A 222 15.66 -0.33 -17.69
CA PRO A 222 16.94 -0.08 -18.35
C PRO A 222 17.91 0.73 -17.47
N ASP A 223 17.35 1.48 -16.49
CA ASP A 223 18.11 2.35 -15.60
C ASP A 223 18.30 1.72 -14.21
N ARG A 224 18.15 0.38 -14.08
CA ARG A 224 18.35 -0.31 -12.84
C ARG A 224 19.76 -0.06 -12.30
N PRO A 225 19.90 0.50 -11.08
CA PRO A 225 21.21 0.83 -10.53
C PRO A 225 22.02 -0.43 -10.18
N ASP A 226 23.32 -0.29 -10.21
CA ASP A 226 24.22 -1.28 -9.64
C ASP A 226 24.18 -1.15 -8.09
N PRO A 227 23.74 -2.17 -7.35
CA PRO A 227 23.65 -2.11 -5.90
C PRO A 227 24.99 -1.83 -5.20
N ASP A 228 26.10 -2.23 -5.82
CA ASP A 228 27.45 -2.03 -5.30
C ASP A 228 28.01 -0.64 -5.60
N ASN A 229 27.33 0.14 -6.47
CA ASN A 229 27.78 1.48 -6.88
C ASN A 229 26.60 2.44 -7.08
N LEU A 230 25.88 2.73 -6.00
CA LEU A 230 24.71 3.57 -6.05
C LEU A 230 25.04 5.04 -6.32
N PRO A 231 24.27 5.73 -7.17
CA PRO A 231 24.38 7.18 -7.34
C PRO A 231 24.20 7.95 -6.03
N ALA A 232 24.87 9.07 -5.89
CA ALA A 232 24.70 9.96 -4.75
C ALA A 232 23.24 10.41 -4.63
N GLY A 233 22.70 10.42 -3.41
CA GLY A 233 21.31 10.79 -3.15
C GLY A 233 20.28 9.69 -3.44
N MET A 234 20.69 8.48 -3.83
CA MET A 234 19.80 7.36 -4.01
C MET A 234 19.59 6.57 -2.72
N LYS A 235 18.33 6.33 -2.37
CA LYS A 235 17.93 5.37 -1.35
C LYS A 235 17.45 4.11 -2.05
N TYR A 236 18.20 3.03 -1.91
CA TYR A 236 17.97 1.76 -2.61
C TYR A 236 17.47 0.68 -1.64
N TYR A 237 16.40 0.01 -2.06
CA TYR A 237 15.89 -1.19 -1.40
C TYR A 237 15.95 -2.36 -2.39
N GLY A 238 16.87 -3.30 -2.13
CA GLY A 238 17.03 -4.53 -2.90
C GLY A 238 15.98 -5.58 -2.57
N PRO A 239 16.02 -6.75 -3.25
CA PRO A 239 15.06 -7.84 -3.02
C PRO A 239 14.95 -8.24 -1.55
N GLY A 240 13.72 -8.52 -1.10
CA GLY A 240 13.40 -8.88 0.28
C GLY A 240 12.46 -7.88 0.95
N GLU A 241 12.17 -8.11 2.22
CA GLU A 241 11.29 -7.25 3.02
C GLU A 241 12.06 -6.18 3.77
N HIS A 242 11.58 -4.93 3.73
CA HIS A 242 12.15 -3.77 4.39
C HIS A 242 11.09 -3.01 5.17
N ASN A 243 11.43 -2.51 6.37
CA ASN A 243 10.47 -1.84 7.27
C ASN A 243 10.99 -0.48 7.76
N PRO A 244 11.20 0.49 6.87
CA PRO A 244 11.70 1.82 7.27
C PRO A 244 10.66 2.66 8.01
N GLU A 245 9.40 2.25 8.12
CA GLU A 245 8.24 2.99 8.64
C GLU A 245 8.00 4.33 7.93
N ARG A 246 9.04 5.14 7.73
CA ARG A 246 9.01 6.41 7.02
C ARG A 246 10.29 6.64 6.22
N ILE A 247 10.12 6.98 4.96
CA ILE A 247 11.19 7.42 4.07
C ILE A 247 10.97 8.91 3.78
N THR A 248 11.98 9.73 4.03
CA THR A 248 11.94 11.16 3.67
C THR A 248 12.86 11.39 2.48
N LEU A 249 12.33 12.01 1.43
CA LEU A 249 13.08 12.39 0.23
C LEU A 249 13.26 13.90 0.20
N LYS A 250 14.51 14.32 0.04
CA LYS A 250 14.93 15.73 -0.05
C LYS A 250 15.16 16.11 -1.51
N GLU A 251 15.59 17.33 -1.73
CA GLU A 251 15.96 17.88 -3.04
C GLU A 251 16.91 16.95 -3.80
N GLY A 252 16.54 16.58 -5.03
CA GLY A 252 17.34 15.76 -5.93
C GLY A 252 17.50 14.30 -5.53
N GLU A 253 16.84 13.82 -4.45
CA GLU A 253 16.97 12.43 -4.01
C GLU A 253 16.07 11.48 -4.84
N THR A 254 16.56 10.26 -5.01
CA THR A 254 15.84 9.15 -5.65
C THR A 254 15.58 8.04 -4.65
N LEU A 255 14.35 7.53 -4.64
CA LEU A 255 13.99 6.26 -4.01
C LEU A 255 13.89 5.19 -5.09
N TYR A 256 14.73 4.17 -5.01
CA TYR A 256 14.69 3.01 -5.89
C TYR A 256 14.24 1.76 -5.12
N ILE A 257 13.11 1.19 -5.53
CA ILE A 257 12.57 -0.06 -4.95
C ILE A 257 12.73 -1.14 -6.01
N ASP A 258 13.70 -2.02 -5.83
CA ASP A 258 14.09 -3.01 -6.84
C ASP A 258 13.06 -4.15 -6.98
N GLU A 259 13.12 -4.88 -8.08
CA GLU A 259 12.31 -6.08 -8.28
C GLU A 259 12.54 -7.08 -7.14
N GLY A 260 11.45 -7.62 -6.60
CA GLY A 260 11.48 -8.52 -5.45
C GLY A 260 11.61 -7.83 -4.09
N ALA A 261 11.73 -6.50 -4.04
CA ALA A 261 11.66 -5.74 -2.80
C ALA A 261 10.21 -5.47 -2.40
N VAL A 262 9.91 -5.64 -1.11
CA VAL A 262 8.67 -5.19 -0.47
C VAL A 262 9.02 -4.22 0.65
N VAL A 263 8.69 -2.97 0.48
CA VAL A 263 9.01 -1.90 1.43
C VAL A 263 7.75 -1.49 2.18
N TYR A 264 7.72 -1.74 3.49
CA TYR A 264 6.61 -1.35 4.36
C TYR A 264 6.89 0.00 4.99
N GLY A 265 6.07 0.99 4.67
CA GLY A 265 6.23 2.33 5.24
C GLY A 265 5.66 3.41 4.34
N LYS A 266 5.74 4.65 4.79
CA LYS A 266 5.27 5.82 4.05
C LYS A 266 6.41 6.66 3.50
N VAL A 267 6.14 7.39 2.42
CA VAL A 267 7.12 8.26 1.76
C VAL A 267 6.67 9.72 1.87
N ALA A 268 7.54 10.56 2.43
CA ALA A 268 7.34 12.00 2.51
C ALA A 268 8.37 12.71 1.61
N VAL A 269 7.89 13.42 0.61
CA VAL A 269 8.72 14.19 -0.31
C VAL A 269 8.78 15.64 0.16
N SER A 270 9.96 16.14 0.48
CA SER A 270 10.19 17.49 1.01
C SER A 270 10.99 18.41 0.08
N GLY A 271 11.49 17.90 -1.05
CA GLY A 271 12.28 18.64 -2.05
C GLY A 271 11.65 18.64 -3.43
N SER A 272 12.27 19.35 -4.36
CA SER A 272 12.03 19.27 -5.80
C SER A 272 13.01 18.28 -6.46
N HIS A 273 12.80 17.96 -7.74
CA HIS A 273 13.65 17.02 -8.50
C HIS A 273 13.75 15.64 -7.83
N VAL A 274 12.65 15.17 -7.28
CA VAL A 274 12.59 13.90 -6.56
C VAL A 274 12.02 12.81 -7.47
N THR A 275 12.64 11.64 -7.44
CA THR A 275 12.21 10.46 -8.19
C THR A 275 11.91 9.29 -7.26
N ILE A 276 10.79 8.61 -7.48
CA ILE A 276 10.46 7.30 -6.89
C ILE A 276 10.34 6.33 -8.05
N THR A 277 11.15 5.29 -8.09
CA THR A 277 11.15 4.36 -9.24
C THR A 277 11.57 2.95 -8.85
N GLY A 278 11.54 2.04 -9.81
CA GLY A 278 11.91 0.64 -9.66
C GLY A 278 10.84 -0.32 -10.14
N ARG A 279 10.89 -1.55 -9.67
CA ARG A 279 9.94 -2.62 -10.03
C ARG A 279 9.39 -3.36 -8.80
N GLY A 280 9.68 -2.85 -7.60
CA GLY A 280 9.26 -3.44 -6.34
C GLY A 280 7.91 -2.94 -5.86
N ILE A 281 7.63 -3.22 -4.60
CA ILE A 281 6.34 -2.97 -3.95
C ILE A 281 6.55 -2.02 -2.77
N LEU A 282 5.76 -0.94 -2.71
CA LEU A 282 5.59 -0.10 -1.53
C LEU A 282 4.25 -0.46 -0.87
N SER A 283 4.27 -0.85 0.39
CA SER A 283 3.07 -1.29 1.11
C SER A 283 2.81 -0.50 2.37
N GLY A 284 1.57 -0.07 2.55
CA GLY A 284 1.06 0.49 3.79
C GLY A 284 0.47 -0.53 4.75
N ALA A 285 0.52 -1.84 4.46
CA ALA A 285 -0.16 -2.89 5.23
C ALA A 285 0.21 -2.90 6.73
N LYS A 286 1.42 -2.48 7.08
CA LYS A 286 1.90 -2.42 8.47
C LYS A 286 1.63 -1.07 9.15
N LEU A 287 1.03 -0.12 8.45
CA LEU A 287 0.57 1.15 9.02
C LEU A 287 -0.82 0.99 9.63
N ALA A 288 -1.17 1.87 10.57
CA ALA A 288 -2.48 1.83 11.22
C ALA A 288 -3.59 2.25 10.23
N HIS A 289 -4.50 1.35 9.92
CA HIS A 289 -5.70 1.58 9.11
C HIS A 289 -6.88 1.95 10.02
N THR A 290 -6.75 3.02 10.77
CA THR A 290 -7.79 3.50 11.67
C THR A 290 -8.54 4.63 10.98
N GLY A 291 -9.64 4.40 10.33
CA GLY A 291 -10.43 5.41 9.61
C GLY A 291 -10.73 6.73 10.34
N GLU A 292 -10.18 6.93 11.51
CA GLU A 292 -10.31 8.12 12.36
C GLU A 292 -9.31 9.23 12.03
N THR A 293 -8.30 8.99 11.20
CA THR A 293 -7.25 9.98 10.96
C THR A 293 -7.41 10.68 9.62
N TYR A 294 -8.26 11.71 9.56
CA TYR A 294 -8.08 12.82 8.61
C TYR A 294 -6.77 13.59 8.84
N ALA A 295 -5.91 13.13 9.74
CA ALA A 295 -4.66 13.77 10.05
C ALA A 295 -3.65 13.52 8.91
N HIS A 296 -2.98 14.58 8.49
CA HIS A 296 -1.93 14.65 7.48
C HIS A 296 -0.78 13.62 7.61
N GLY A 297 -0.82 12.74 8.57
CA GLY A 297 0.17 11.69 8.78
C GLY A 297 -0.22 10.31 8.24
N ALA A 298 -1.42 10.15 7.69
CA ALA A 298 -1.94 8.87 7.23
C ALA A 298 -1.72 8.62 5.72
N LEU A 299 -1.32 9.62 4.94
CA LEU A 299 -1.07 9.50 3.51
C LEU A 299 0.15 8.60 3.26
N LEU A 300 0.06 7.70 2.27
CA LEU A 300 1.15 6.75 2.02
C LEU A 300 2.33 7.41 1.31
N ILE A 301 2.06 8.15 0.24
CA ILE A 301 3.06 8.97 -0.47
C ILE A 301 2.53 10.41 -0.47
N GLU A 302 3.25 11.32 0.17
CA GLU A 302 2.86 12.73 0.25
C GLU A 302 3.99 13.62 -0.24
N THR A 303 3.71 14.43 -1.26
CA THR A 303 4.62 15.51 -1.66
C THR A 303 4.25 16.79 -0.91
N ASN A 304 5.27 17.58 -0.58
CA ASN A 304 5.09 18.94 -0.06
C ASN A 304 4.09 19.03 1.12
N ALA A 305 4.34 18.24 2.16
CA ALA A 305 3.45 18.10 3.32
C ALA A 305 3.06 19.41 4.02
N ASN A 306 3.86 20.48 3.90
CA ASN A 306 3.51 21.80 4.42
C ASN A 306 2.50 22.56 3.55
N ARG A 307 2.26 22.10 2.30
CA ARG A 307 1.27 22.61 1.34
C ARG A 307 1.35 24.10 1.00
N LEU A 308 2.40 24.79 1.40
CA LEU A 308 2.53 26.24 1.26
C LEU A 308 3.55 26.66 0.22
N SER A 309 4.59 25.87 0.00
CA SER A 309 5.64 26.14 -0.99
C SER A 309 5.34 25.46 -2.33
N ASN A 310 5.66 26.12 -3.43
CA ASN A 310 5.65 25.48 -4.73
C ASN A 310 6.89 24.59 -4.86
N ARG A 311 6.73 23.39 -5.40
CA ARG A 311 7.78 22.43 -5.71
C ARG A 311 7.74 22.08 -7.19
N GLY A 312 8.80 21.51 -7.71
CA GLY A 312 8.83 21.11 -9.11
C GLY A 312 9.53 19.78 -9.34
N TYR A 313 9.23 19.15 -10.49
CA TYR A 313 9.88 17.95 -10.97
C TYR A 313 9.77 16.76 -10.00
N PHE A 314 8.55 16.26 -9.86
CA PHE A 314 8.29 15.02 -9.15
C PHE A 314 7.99 13.90 -10.15
N THR A 315 8.71 12.80 -10.05
CA THR A 315 8.50 11.61 -10.89
C THR A 315 8.26 10.39 -10.01
N ILE A 316 7.22 9.60 -10.36
CA ILE A 316 7.03 8.27 -9.80
C ILE A 316 6.75 7.29 -10.93
N SER A 317 7.47 6.16 -10.98
CA SER A 317 7.34 5.22 -12.08
C SER A 317 7.62 3.76 -11.70
N GLY A 318 6.91 2.84 -12.35
CA GLY A 318 7.23 1.40 -12.41
C GLY A 318 6.93 0.58 -11.16
N ILE A 319 6.69 1.18 -10.01
CA ILE A 319 6.43 0.47 -8.75
C ILE A 319 4.96 0.07 -8.58
N THR A 320 4.73 -0.91 -7.72
CA THR A 320 3.40 -1.28 -7.24
C THR A 320 3.19 -0.73 -5.83
N VAL A 321 2.08 -0.05 -5.59
CA VAL A 321 1.74 0.60 -4.31
C VAL A 321 0.45 -0.03 -3.78
N VAL A 322 0.50 -0.56 -2.55
CA VAL A 322 -0.64 -1.28 -1.97
C VAL A 322 -0.94 -0.84 -0.55
N ASP A 323 -2.18 -1.04 -0.14
CA ASP A 323 -2.62 -0.98 1.26
C ASP A 323 -2.38 0.37 1.95
N SER A 324 -2.65 1.45 1.23
CA SER A 324 -2.59 2.78 1.86
C SER A 324 -3.60 2.89 3.01
N PRO A 325 -3.22 3.46 4.15
CA PRO A 325 -4.14 3.68 5.26
C PRO A 325 -5.08 4.89 5.05
N ASN A 326 -4.85 5.68 4.01
CA ASN A 326 -5.62 6.84 3.57
C ASN A 326 -5.28 7.10 2.10
N TRP A 327 -5.38 8.33 1.57
CA TRP A 327 -4.98 8.64 0.19
C TRP A 327 -3.60 8.06 -0.14
N THR A 328 -3.50 7.45 -1.31
CA THR A 328 -2.30 6.70 -1.68
C THR A 328 -1.16 7.61 -2.14
N LEU A 329 -1.40 8.37 -3.19
CA LEU A 329 -0.44 9.34 -3.75
C LEU A 329 -1.04 10.74 -3.74
N SER A 330 -0.59 11.58 -2.84
CA SER A 330 -1.07 12.95 -2.67
C SER A 330 -0.01 13.96 -3.10
N VAL A 331 -0.27 14.64 -4.20
CA VAL A 331 0.64 15.63 -4.78
C VAL A 331 0.09 17.03 -4.52
N TYR A 332 0.84 17.84 -3.76
CA TYR A 332 0.43 19.19 -3.38
C TYR A 332 1.38 20.26 -3.92
N ASN A 333 0.82 21.33 -4.52
CA ASN A 333 1.57 22.50 -4.96
C ASN A 333 2.87 22.15 -5.70
N THR A 334 2.76 21.27 -6.68
CA THR A 334 3.90 20.76 -7.43
C THR A 334 3.68 20.99 -8.92
N ASP A 335 4.71 21.36 -9.63
CA ASP A 335 4.70 21.45 -11.08
C ASP A 335 5.63 20.41 -11.72
N HIS A 336 5.46 20.14 -13.03
CA HIS A 336 6.23 19.13 -13.75
C HIS A 336 6.16 17.75 -13.09
N VAL A 337 4.96 17.19 -13.04
CA VAL A 337 4.69 15.90 -12.38
C VAL A 337 4.56 14.79 -13.43
N MET A 338 5.33 13.73 -13.28
CA MET A 338 5.23 12.52 -14.09
C MET A 338 4.86 11.33 -13.21
N ILE A 339 3.71 10.72 -13.49
CA ILE A 339 3.22 9.49 -12.86
C ILE A 339 3.06 8.47 -13.98
N ASP A 340 3.99 7.50 -14.05
CA ASP A 340 4.11 6.61 -15.18
C ASP A 340 4.17 5.14 -14.75
N ASN A 341 3.32 4.32 -15.36
CA ASN A 341 3.34 2.87 -15.21
C ASN A 341 3.38 2.38 -13.75
N ILE A 342 2.68 3.04 -12.82
CA ILE A 342 2.51 2.53 -11.46
C ILE A 342 1.25 1.66 -11.35
N ASN A 343 1.24 0.76 -10.36
CA ASN A 343 0.05 0.00 -10.01
C ASN A 343 -0.38 0.41 -8.60
N ILE A 344 -1.66 0.68 -8.40
CA ILE A 344 -2.24 1.01 -7.09
C ILE A 344 -3.34 0.02 -6.77
N LEU A 345 -3.26 -0.62 -5.59
CA LEU A 345 -4.30 -1.46 -5.02
C LEU A 345 -4.60 -0.96 -3.60
N CYS A 346 -5.75 -0.30 -3.42
CA CYS A 346 -6.13 0.25 -2.13
C CYS A 346 -7.62 0.00 -1.84
N TRP A 347 -7.92 -0.70 -0.76
CA TRP A 347 -9.28 -1.02 -0.35
C TRP A 347 -9.58 -0.48 1.05
N ILE A 348 -9.78 0.82 1.14
CA ILE A 348 -10.20 1.49 2.39
C ILE A 348 -11.00 2.75 2.05
N LEU A 349 -11.87 3.17 2.95
CA LEU A 349 -12.53 4.48 2.88
C LEU A 349 -11.48 5.59 2.95
N ASN A 350 -11.61 6.62 2.11
CA ASN A 350 -10.57 7.63 1.83
C ASN A 350 -9.25 7.01 1.30
N GLY A 351 -9.33 5.83 0.69
CA GLY A 351 -8.20 5.21 0.01
C GLY A 351 -8.15 5.63 -1.44
N ASP A 352 -8.09 6.94 -1.69
CA ASP A 352 -7.97 7.51 -3.03
C ASP A 352 -6.63 7.06 -3.66
N GLY A 353 -6.63 6.94 -4.98
CA GLY A 353 -5.43 6.50 -5.70
C GLY A 353 -4.42 7.62 -5.90
N ILE A 354 -4.78 8.61 -6.71
CA ILE A 354 -3.91 9.74 -7.06
C ILE A 354 -4.68 11.05 -6.87
N ASP A 355 -4.21 11.89 -5.97
CA ASP A 355 -4.76 13.21 -5.67
C ASP A 355 -3.82 14.31 -6.14
N LEU A 356 -4.21 15.05 -7.17
CA LEU A 356 -3.50 16.25 -7.63
C LEU A 356 -4.14 17.50 -7.03
N CYS A 357 -3.46 18.11 -6.06
CA CYS A 357 -3.96 19.26 -5.30
C CYS A 357 -3.14 20.52 -5.59
N SER A 358 -3.64 21.39 -6.45
CA SER A 358 -2.92 22.59 -6.94
C SER A 358 -1.63 22.21 -7.70
N VAL A 359 -1.79 21.36 -8.69
CA VAL A 359 -0.70 20.82 -9.52
C VAL A 359 -0.79 21.38 -10.93
N THR A 360 0.34 21.74 -11.50
CA THR A 360 0.42 22.22 -12.89
C THR A 360 1.38 21.37 -13.68
N ASP A 361 1.09 21.20 -14.99
CA ASP A 361 1.91 20.39 -15.90
C ASP A 361 2.15 18.97 -15.37
N ALA A 362 1.10 18.16 -15.34
CA ALA A 362 1.18 16.78 -14.89
C ALA A 362 0.73 15.78 -15.96
N THR A 363 1.41 14.65 -16.01
CA THR A 363 0.99 13.49 -16.81
C THR A 363 0.83 12.27 -15.93
N ILE A 364 -0.34 11.60 -16.04
CA ILE A 364 -0.63 10.30 -15.43
C ILE A 364 -0.87 9.32 -16.57
N GLN A 365 0.01 8.34 -16.74
CA GLN A 365 -0.07 7.44 -17.88
C GLN A 365 0.28 5.98 -17.54
N ASP A 366 -0.27 5.05 -18.33
CA ASP A 366 0.03 3.61 -18.30
C ASP A 366 -0.15 2.94 -16.92
N CYS A 367 -0.93 3.56 -16.03
CA CYS A 367 -1.14 3.10 -14.68
C CYS A 367 -2.27 2.06 -14.60
N PHE A 368 -2.20 1.20 -13.59
CA PHE A 368 -3.32 0.39 -13.14
C PHE A 368 -3.75 0.88 -11.75
N ILE A 369 -4.97 1.35 -11.62
CA ILE A 369 -5.46 1.96 -10.38
C ILE A 369 -6.76 1.27 -9.98
N ARG A 370 -6.71 0.49 -8.92
CA ARG A 370 -7.88 -0.10 -8.29
C ARG A 370 -8.02 0.38 -6.87
N THR A 371 -9.08 1.14 -6.60
CA THR A 371 -9.34 1.71 -5.29
C THR A 371 -10.77 1.47 -4.85
N TYR A 372 -10.99 1.51 -3.55
CA TYR A 372 -12.32 1.53 -2.97
C TYR A 372 -12.94 2.93 -3.09
N ASP A 373 -12.15 3.98 -2.81
CA ASP A 373 -12.53 5.37 -2.98
C ASP A 373 -12.12 5.91 -4.38
N ASP A 374 -11.97 7.20 -4.56
CA ASP A 374 -11.72 7.82 -5.87
C ASP A 374 -10.37 7.39 -6.46
N CYS A 375 -10.31 7.01 -7.74
CA CYS A 375 -9.05 6.53 -8.32
C CYS A 375 -8.11 7.68 -8.69
N ILE A 376 -8.61 8.71 -9.36
CA ILE A 376 -7.84 9.93 -9.71
C ILE A 376 -8.69 11.15 -9.38
N THR A 377 -8.13 12.10 -8.63
CA THR A 377 -8.83 13.33 -8.27
C THR A 377 -8.02 14.56 -8.63
N LEU A 378 -8.68 15.56 -9.18
CA LEU A 378 -8.14 16.87 -9.47
C LEU A 378 -8.77 17.88 -8.53
N LYS A 379 -7.96 18.44 -7.63
CA LYS A 379 -8.40 19.34 -6.55
C LYS A 379 -7.62 20.66 -6.58
N VAL A 380 -8.17 21.69 -5.97
CA VAL A 380 -7.43 22.91 -5.65
C VAL A 380 -7.23 23.00 -4.15
N ASN A 381 -6.00 23.02 -3.69
CA ASN A 381 -5.69 23.14 -2.27
C ASN A 381 -6.22 24.46 -1.72
N SER A 382 -7.02 24.42 -0.67
CA SER A 382 -7.62 25.60 -0.04
C SER A 382 -6.61 26.61 0.51
N LEU A 383 -5.38 26.18 0.75
CA LEU A 383 -4.28 27.03 1.26
C LEU A 383 -3.41 27.59 0.12
N SER A 384 -3.66 27.22 -1.13
CA SER A 384 -2.89 27.64 -2.29
C SER A 384 -3.66 28.62 -3.16
N VAL A 385 -2.94 29.47 -3.84
CA VAL A 385 -3.46 30.33 -4.94
C VAL A 385 -3.16 29.71 -6.31
N THR A 386 -2.48 28.57 -6.35
CA THR A 386 -2.08 27.88 -7.58
C THR A 386 -3.25 27.03 -8.10
N ALA A 387 -3.56 27.17 -9.37
CA ALA A 387 -4.56 26.34 -10.06
C ALA A 387 -4.08 24.90 -10.25
N THR A 388 -5.01 23.98 -10.51
CA THR A 388 -4.70 22.67 -11.08
C THR A 388 -4.98 22.77 -12.58
N ARG A 389 -3.96 22.68 -13.41
CA ARG A 389 -4.08 22.86 -14.87
C ARG A 389 -2.97 22.18 -15.65
N ASP A 390 -3.20 22.08 -16.95
CA ASP A 390 -2.28 21.40 -17.89
C ASP A 390 -2.06 19.93 -17.50
N ILE A 391 -3.16 19.23 -17.20
CA ILE A 391 -3.14 17.85 -16.73
C ILE A 391 -3.49 16.89 -17.88
N ARG A 392 -2.68 15.85 -18.08
CA ARG A 392 -2.93 14.78 -19.06
C ARG A 392 -3.08 13.45 -18.35
N ILE A 393 -4.22 12.81 -18.55
CA ILE A 393 -4.53 11.47 -18.01
C ILE A 393 -4.74 10.57 -19.24
N LYS A 394 -3.82 9.64 -19.50
CA LYS A 394 -3.91 8.81 -20.71
C LYS A 394 -3.53 7.36 -20.47
N ASN A 395 -4.16 6.47 -21.24
CA ASN A 395 -3.87 5.03 -21.27
C ASN A 395 -3.83 4.36 -19.88
N ASN A 396 -4.76 4.72 -18.99
CA ASN A 396 -4.83 4.17 -17.65
C ASN A 396 -5.95 3.12 -17.54
N LEU A 397 -5.70 2.04 -16.81
CA LEU A 397 -6.72 1.10 -16.38
C LEU A 397 -7.23 1.50 -15.00
N ILE A 398 -8.49 1.92 -14.95
CA ILE A 398 -9.13 2.44 -13.75
C ILE A 398 -10.25 1.50 -13.31
N TRP A 399 -10.20 1.09 -12.05
CA TRP A 399 -11.23 0.26 -11.43
C TRP A 399 -11.64 0.86 -10.07
N ALA A 400 -12.69 1.64 -10.06
CA ALA A 400 -13.30 2.14 -8.83
C ALA A 400 -14.27 1.08 -8.29
N ASP A 401 -13.94 0.48 -7.16
CA ASP A 401 -14.80 -0.57 -6.57
C ASP A 401 -16.07 0.02 -5.96
N TYR A 402 -16.00 1.22 -5.41
CA TYR A 402 -17.14 1.89 -4.78
C TYR A 402 -17.33 3.33 -5.27
N ALA A 403 -16.34 4.21 -5.13
CA ALA A 403 -16.48 5.62 -5.44
C ALA A 403 -16.34 5.91 -6.96
N ARG A 404 -15.39 6.70 -7.41
CA ARG A 404 -15.36 7.20 -8.78
C ARG A 404 -14.01 6.95 -9.46
N GLY A 405 -14.04 6.76 -10.77
CA GLY A 405 -12.82 6.56 -11.56
C GLY A 405 -11.99 7.84 -11.65
N ILE A 406 -12.60 8.94 -12.08
CA ILE A 406 -11.98 10.27 -12.16
C ILE A 406 -12.94 11.30 -11.61
N VAL A 407 -12.44 12.18 -10.74
CA VAL A 407 -13.22 13.26 -10.11
C VAL A 407 -12.51 14.58 -10.26
N ILE A 408 -13.24 15.61 -10.68
CA ILE A 408 -12.74 16.96 -10.85
C ILE A 408 -13.47 17.89 -9.87
N GLY A 409 -12.70 18.56 -9.02
CA GLY A 409 -13.18 19.60 -8.11
C GLY A 409 -13.63 19.19 -6.72
N PRO A 410 -13.61 17.90 -6.27
CA PRO A 410 -14.04 17.58 -4.91
C PRO A 410 -13.11 18.24 -3.91
N GLU A 411 -13.64 18.56 -2.72
CA GLU A 411 -12.85 19.09 -1.59
C GLU A 411 -11.95 20.30 -1.93
N SER A 412 -12.21 20.94 -3.07
CA SER A 412 -11.51 22.16 -3.45
C SER A 412 -11.94 23.33 -2.56
N GLY A 413 -10.98 24.14 -2.15
CA GLY A 413 -11.24 25.29 -1.27
C GLY A 413 -12.15 26.32 -1.94
N THR A 414 -13.18 26.77 -1.23
CA THR A 414 -14.15 27.76 -1.73
C THR A 414 -13.60 29.18 -1.80
N ASN A 415 -12.47 29.47 -1.12
CA ASN A 415 -11.88 30.79 -1.00
C ASN A 415 -10.75 31.06 -2.00
N THR A 416 -10.46 30.13 -2.90
CA THR A 416 -9.40 30.31 -3.89
C THR A 416 -9.95 30.97 -5.16
N ARG A 417 -9.18 31.89 -5.74
CA ARG A 417 -9.43 32.39 -7.10
C ARG A 417 -8.87 31.43 -8.17
N ALA A 418 -8.22 30.37 -7.74
CA ALA A 418 -7.66 29.34 -8.58
C ALA A 418 -8.75 28.34 -8.99
N GLY A 419 -8.67 27.84 -10.19
CA GLY A 419 -9.60 26.88 -10.78
C GLY A 419 -8.90 25.62 -11.25
N ILE A 420 -9.66 24.75 -11.89
CA ILE A 420 -9.18 23.56 -12.61
C ILE A 420 -9.45 23.81 -14.08
N SER A 421 -8.42 23.73 -14.93
CA SER A 421 -8.52 23.95 -16.36
C SER A 421 -7.51 23.13 -17.16
N ASP A 422 -7.68 23.10 -18.48
CA ASP A 422 -6.75 22.52 -19.44
C ASP A 422 -6.40 21.06 -19.11
N CYS A 423 -7.42 20.26 -18.78
CA CYS A 423 -7.29 18.85 -18.44
C CYS A 423 -7.75 17.99 -19.61
N THR A 424 -6.89 17.06 -20.03
CA THR A 424 -7.17 16.10 -21.10
C THR A 424 -7.23 14.68 -20.55
N ILE A 425 -8.26 13.94 -20.92
CA ILE A 425 -8.42 12.53 -20.59
C ILE A 425 -8.53 11.78 -21.91
N GLU A 426 -7.60 10.88 -22.15
CA GLU A 426 -7.50 10.11 -23.39
C GLU A 426 -7.08 8.66 -23.14
N ASP A 427 -7.52 7.79 -24.06
CA ASP A 427 -7.26 6.35 -24.04
C ASP A 427 -6.00 6.05 -24.87
#